data_2f99c94d595c8962b6cc283519ed06c9
#
_entry.id   2f99c94d595c8962b6cc283519ed06c9
#
_cell.length_a   1.000
_cell.length_b   1.000
_cell.length_c   1.000
_cell.angle_alpha   90.00
_cell.angle_beta   90.00
_cell.angle_gamma   90.00
#
_symmetry.space_group_name_H-M   'P 1'
#
loop_
_entity.id
_entity.type
_entity.pdbx_description
1 polymer ?
#
loop_
_entity_poly.entity_id
_entity_poly.type
_entity_poly.pdbx_seq_one_letter_code
_entity_poly.pdbx_strand_id
1 'polypeptide(L)'
;MERLRRPRGAVRDGLVAAGLDLARTGGPDAVVLREATRMVGVVPNAAYRHFADRDELLAAVCAAAMGVLGTRMAAGVARVGGEYGDAAAARGRLGAIGIEYLKFAREEPGLFATAFALPQRHAYGTPDDGTRRDSTPLGQLRTVLDELVDAGVLQPRRRDGIEYPIWSAVHGLAVLAGQGPLREVPAASRRRLEESTYAFIEWGLT
;
A
#
# COMPACT_ATOMS: atom_id res chain seq x y z
N MET A 1 28.87 33.11 -2.98
CA MET A 1 28.23 31.78 -2.98
C MET A 1 26.73 31.97 -3.17
N GLU A 2 26.27 31.74 -4.37
CA GLU A 2 24.88 31.90 -4.79
C GLU A 2 24.07 30.75 -4.19
N ARG A 3 23.11 31.05 -3.30
CA ARG A 3 22.18 30.08 -2.77
C ARG A 3 21.22 29.70 -3.91
N LEU A 4 21.47 28.55 -4.54
CA LEU A 4 20.50 27.97 -5.49
C LEU A 4 19.12 27.89 -4.82
N ARG A 5 18.20 28.66 -5.37
CA ARG A 5 16.82 28.73 -4.94
C ARG A 5 16.17 27.36 -5.23
N ARG A 6 15.99 26.52 -4.19
CA ARG A 6 15.31 25.22 -4.35
C ARG A 6 13.94 25.42 -5.03
N PRO A 7 13.52 24.52 -5.97
CA PRO A 7 12.21 24.60 -6.61
C PRO A 7 11.08 24.64 -5.57
N ARG A 8 10.00 25.38 -5.90
CA ARG A 8 8.77 25.34 -5.09
C ARG A 8 8.31 23.88 -4.97
N GLY A 9 8.17 23.35 -3.76
CA GLY A 9 7.81 21.95 -3.49
C GLY A 9 8.97 21.10 -2.97
N ALA A 10 10.23 21.38 -3.36
CA ALA A 10 11.37 20.54 -2.99
C ALA A 10 11.58 20.36 -1.47
N VAL A 11 11.18 21.34 -0.65
CA VAL A 11 11.25 21.23 0.81
C VAL A 11 10.16 20.30 1.33
N ARG A 12 8.93 20.44 0.84
CA ARG A 12 7.81 19.57 1.23
C ARG A 12 8.09 18.12 0.86
N ASP A 13 8.54 17.88 -0.36
CA ASP A 13 8.86 16.54 -0.85
C ASP A 13 10.03 15.94 -0.09
N GLY A 14 11.06 16.75 0.22
CA GLY A 14 12.17 16.34 1.06
C GLY A 14 11.74 15.95 2.48
N LEU A 15 10.80 16.69 3.10
CA LEU A 15 10.27 16.37 4.42
C LEU A 15 9.47 15.06 4.40
N VAL A 16 8.68 14.81 3.36
CA VAL A 16 7.97 13.54 3.18
C VAL A 16 8.94 12.39 2.97
N ALA A 17 9.97 12.57 2.15
CA ALA A 17 11.01 11.55 1.94
C ALA A 17 11.75 11.23 3.25
N ALA A 18 12.16 12.24 4.01
CA ALA A 18 12.75 12.05 5.34
C ALA A 18 11.80 11.33 6.32
N GLY A 19 10.51 11.67 6.26
CA GLY A 19 9.46 10.98 7.02
C GLY A 19 9.33 9.50 6.66
N LEU A 20 9.42 9.15 5.38
CA LEU A 20 9.46 7.75 4.93
C LEU A 20 10.68 7.00 5.47
N ASP A 21 11.86 7.63 5.48
CA ASP A 21 13.07 7.03 6.02
C ASP A 21 12.98 6.80 7.53
N LEU A 22 12.41 7.75 8.27
CA LEU A 22 12.11 7.59 9.69
C LEU A 22 11.11 6.47 9.93
N ALA A 23 10.05 6.40 9.12
CA ALA A 23 9.01 5.39 9.22
C ALA A 23 9.55 3.97 8.95
N ARG A 24 10.51 3.78 8.04
CA ARG A 24 11.14 2.47 7.78
C ARG A 24 11.73 1.84 9.02
N THR A 25 12.38 2.64 9.86
CA THR A 25 13.11 2.14 11.03
C THR A 25 12.27 2.10 12.29
N GLY A 26 11.35 3.05 12.48
CA GLY A 26 10.62 3.21 13.74
C GLY A 26 9.10 3.31 13.59
N GLY A 27 8.55 3.02 12.40
CA GLY A 27 7.10 3.09 12.17
C GLY A 27 6.54 4.51 12.27
N PRO A 28 5.21 4.65 12.43
CA PRO A 28 4.55 5.95 12.45
C PRO A 28 5.00 6.85 13.62
N ASP A 29 5.42 6.25 14.73
CA ASP A 29 5.84 7.01 15.92
C ASP A 29 7.18 7.73 15.71
N ALA A 30 8.04 7.20 14.85
CA ALA A 30 9.31 7.83 14.50
C ALA A 30 9.15 9.04 13.56
N VAL A 31 7.98 9.25 12.97
CA VAL A 31 7.71 10.40 12.07
C VAL A 31 7.56 11.65 12.93
N VAL A 32 8.68 12.38 13.14
CA VAL A 32 8.75 13.59 13.94
C VAL A 32 9.26 14.74 13.08
N LEU A 33 8.52 15.86 13.06
CA LEU A 33 8.81 17.02 12.20
C LEU A 33 10.24 17.56 12.43
N ARG A 34 10.71 17.58 13.69
CA ARG A 34 12.06 18.05 14.04
C ARG A 34 13.15 17.19 13.40
N GLU A 35 12.99 15.86 13.43
CA GLU A 35 13.96 14.95 12.82
C GLU A 35 13.94 15.04 11.29
N ALA A 36 12.76 15.12 10.68
CA ALA A 36 12.63 15.33 9.26
C ALA A 36 13.30 16.66 8.82
N THR A 37 13.14 17.74 9.57
CA THR A 37 13.83 19.03 9.28
C THR A 37 15.34 18.91 9.37
N ARG A 38 15.85 18.19 10.38
CA ARG A 38 17.28 17.94 10.55
C ARG A 38 17.87 17.17 9.37
N MET A 39 17.15 16.12 8.89
CA MET A 39 17.58 15.30 7.76
C MET A 39 17.62 16.10 6.45
N VAL A 40 16.63 16.96 6.24
CA VAL A 40 16.54 17.81 5.02
C VAL A 40 17.52 18.99 5.08
N GLY A 41 18.03 19.36 6.27
CA GLY A 41 18.92 20.50 6.46
C GLY A 41 18.20 21.85 6.30
N VAL A 42 16.95 21.93 6.75
CA VAL A 42 16.16 23.17 6.75
C VAL A 42 15.92 23.66 8.17
N VAL A 43 15.69 24.96 8.33
CA VAL A 43 15.31 25.52 9.64
C VAL A 43 13.86 25.13 9.98
N PRO A 44 13.53 24.92 11.28
CA PRO A 44 12.18 24.47 11.67
C PRO A 44 11.05 25.34 11.11
N ASN A 45 11.21 26.66 11.11
CA ASN A 45 10.21 27.58 10.55
C ASN A 45 9.92 27.36 9.05
N ALA A 46 10.85 26.79 8.31
CA ALA A 46 10.62 26.43 6.90
C ALA A 46 9.70 25.21 6.77
N ALA A 47 9.82 24.25 7.69
CA ALA A 47 8.96 23.06 7.70
C ALA A 47 7.52 23.40 8.13
N TYR A 48 7.34 24.28 9.14
CA TYR A 48 6.00 24.72 9.57
C TYR A 48 5.21 25.50 8.52
N ARG A 49 5.85 25.96 7.44
CA ARG A 49 5.15 26.53 6.26
C ARG A 49 4.53 25.46 5.35
N HIS A 50 4.95 24.20 5.51
CA HIS A 50 4.53 23.07 4.71
C HIS A 50 3.66 22.07 5.47
N PHE A 51 3.90 21.94 6.78
CA PHE A 51 3.16 21.06 7.69
C PHE A 51 2.97 21.80 9.01
N ALA A 52 1.71 22.07 9.35
CA ALA A 52 1.37 22.83 10.56
C ALA A 52 1.82 22.11 11.84
N ASP A 53 1.79 20.78 11.82
CA ASP A 53 2.14 19.92 12.93
C ASP A 53 2.68 18.55 12.47
N ARG A 54 2.92 17.66 13.45
CA ARG A 54 3.35 16.29 13.22
C ARG A 54 2.30 15.49 12.45
N ASP A 55 1.02 15.68 12.74
CA ASP A 55 -0.05 14.87 12.21
C ASP A 55 -0.28 15.16 10.71
N GLU A 56 -0.09 16.41 10.29
CA GLU A 56 -0.12 16.77 8.87
C GLU A 56 1.06 16.14 8.10
N LEU A 57 2.27 16.14 8.69
CA LEU A 57 3.40 15.42 8.10
C LEU A 57 3.13 13.93 8.06
N LEU A 58 2.64 13.33 9.16
CA LEU A 58 2.34 11.91 9.23
C LEU A 58 1.31 11.51 8.17
N ALA A 59 0.25 12.31 7.97
CA ALA A 59 -0.74 12.06 6.93
C ALA A 59 -0.12 12.01 5.53
N ALA A 60 0.80 12.94 5.24
CA ALA A 60 1.52 12.93 3.96
C ALA A 60 2.46 11.72 3.81
N VAL A 61 3.12 11.32 4.90
CA VAL A 61 3.98 10.11 4.92
C VAL A 61 3.15 8.83 4.78
N CYS A 62 1.97 8.75 5.42
CA CYS A 62 1.04 7.62 5.24
C CYS A 62 0.62 7.48 3.77
N ALA A 63 0.24 8.59 3.12
CA ALA A 63 -0.11 8.59 1.70
C ALA A 63 1.07 8.16 0.81
N ALA A 64 2.28 8.61 1.12
CA ALA A 64 3.49 8.24 0.39
C ALA A 64 3.84 6.75 0.60
N ALA A 65 3.74 6.22 1.82
CA ALA A 65 3.95 4.79 2.11
C ALA A 65 2.92 3.91 1.38
N MET A 66 1.66 4.34 1.32
CA MET A 66 0.62 3.69 0.52
C MET A 66 0.96 3.71 -0.98
N GLY A 67 1.52 4.81 -1.49
CA GLY A 67 2.02 4.91 -2.86
C GLY A 67 3.17 3.94 -3.16
N VAL A 68 4.08 3.72 -2.20
CA VAL A 68 5.15 2.71 -2.34
C VAL A 68 4.56 1.31 -2.47
N LEU A 69 3.58 0.96 -1.63
CA LEU A 69 2.86 -0.31 -1.72
C LEU A 69 2.16 -0.46 -3.08
N GLY A 70 1.41 0.57 -3.51
CA GLY A 70 0.72 0.58 -4.80
C GLY A 70 1.67 0.37 -5.98
N THR A 71 2.85 1.02 -5.94
CA THR A 71 3.88 0.86 -6.99
C THR A 71 4.43 -0.57 -7.04
N ARG A 72 4.68 -1.21 -5.88
CA ARG A 72 5.12 -2.62 -5.82
C ARG A 72 4.07 -3.57 -6.37
N MET A 73 2.81 -3.38 -5.99
CA MET A 73 1.70 -4.19 -6.49
C MET A 73 1.54 -4.05 -8.01
N ALA A 74 1.56 -2.82 -8.55
CA ALA A 74 1.51 -2.57 -9.99
C ALA A 74 2.66 -3.26 -10.74
N ALA A 75 3.89 -3.21 -10.20
CA ALA A 75 5.02 -3.91 -10.76
C ALA A 75 4.85 -5.44 -10.71
N GLY A 76 4.23 -5.97 -9.66
CA GLY A 76 3.86 -7.38 -9.55
C GLY A 76 2.88 -7.81 -10.64
N VAL A 77 1.80 -7.07 -10.79
CA VAL A 77 0.77 -7.29 -11.81
C VAL A 77 1.35 -7.22 -13.22
N ALA A 78 2.22 -6.23 -13.50
CA ALA A 78 2.84 -6.06 -14.81
C ALA A 78 3.76 -7.23 -15.23
N ARG A 79 4.26 -8.01 -14.27
CA ARG A 79 5.07 -9.22 -14.57
C ARG A 79 4.23 -10.43 -14.95
N VAL A 80 2.93 -10.39 -14.73
CA VAL A 80 2.02 -11.46 -15.14
C VAL A 80 1.72 -11.29 -16.62
N GLY A 81 2.12 -12.27 -17.42
CA GLY A 81 1.80 -12.31 -18.86
C GLY A 81 0.32 -12.62 -19.12
N GLY A 82 -0.01 -12.74 -20.41
CA GLY A 82 -1.37 -13.04 -20.86
C GLY A 82 -2.19 -11.80 -21.21
N GLU A 83 -3.22 -11.99 -22.04
CA GLU A 83 -4.09 -10.91 -22.49
C GLU A 83 -5.10 -10.53 -21.39
N TYR A 84 -5.69 -9.34 -21.53
CA TYR A 84 -6.81 -8.92 -20.67
C TYR A 84 -8.02 -9.83 -20.96
N GLY A 85 -8.68 -10.26 -19.88
CA GLY A 85 -9.83 -11.18 -19.98
C GLY A 85 -9.44 -12.67 -20.10
N ASP A 86 -8.15 -13.01 -20.14
CA ASP A 86 -7.71 -14.39 -19.97
C ASP A 86 -7.86 -14.82 -18.51
N ALA A 87 -8.59 -15.92 -18.27
CA ALA A 87 -8.93 -16.36 -16.92
C ALA A 87 -7.71 -16.74 -16.07
N ALA A 88 -6.69 -17.34 -16.67
CA ALA A 88 -5.46 -17.72 -15.95
C ALA A 88 -4.62 -16.49 -15.64
N ALA A 89 -4.50 -15.55 -16.57
CA ALA A 89 -3.80 -14.30 -16.39
C ALA A 89 -4.48 -13.42 -15.32
N ALA A 90 -5.79 -13.29 -15.33
CA ALA A 90 -6.55 -12.54 -14.33
C ALA A 90 -6.37 -13.10 -12.91
N ARG A 91 -6.42 -14.44 -12.74
CA ARG A 91 -6.08 -15.10 -11.46
C ARG A 91 -4.64 -14.86 -11.05
N GLY A 92 -3.70 -14.94 -11.99
CA GLY A 92 -2.29 -14.64 -11.77
C GLY A 92 -2.07 -13.20 -11.28
N ARG A 93 -2.79 -12.22 -11.82
CA ARG A 93 -2.74 -10.82 -11.39
C ARG A 93 -3.31 -10.63 -9.98
N LEU A 94 -4.41 -11.31 -9.65
CA LEU A 94 -4.93 -11.32 -8.28
C LEU A 94 -3.90 -11.88 -7.29
N GLY A 95 -3.27 -13.02 -7.63
CA GLY A 95 -2.20 -13.60 -6.84
C GLY A 95 -1.01 -12.66 -6.66
N ALA A 96 -0.59 -11.98 -7.74
CA ALA A 96 0.52 -11.02 -7.70
C ALA A 96 0.24 -9.84 -6.74
N ILE A 97 -1.00 -9.32 -6.71
CA ILE A 97 -1.43 -8.29 -5.75
C ILE A 97 -1.23 -8.78 -4.30
N GLY A 98 -1.74 -9.97 -3.97
CA GLY A 98 -1.61 -10.53 -2.62
C GLY A 98 -0.15 -10.81 -2.23
N ILE A 99 0.63 -11.37 -3.13
CA ILE A 99 2.05 -11.67 -2.93
C ILE A 99 2.85 -10.40 -2.64
N GLU A 100 2.71 -9.35 -3.46
CA GLU A 100 3.45 -8.10 -3.27
C GLU A 100 2.99 -7.35 -2.01
N TYR A 101 1.71 -7.46 -1.64
CA TYR A 101 1.18 -6.91 -0.40
C TYR A 101 1.82 -7.57 0.84
N LEU A 102 1.81 -8.90 0.92
CA LEU A 102 2.41 -9.65 2.03
C LEU A 102 3.93 -9.48 2.09
N LYS A 103 4.57 -9.42 0.92
CA LYS A 103 6.00 -9.17 0.78
C LYS A 103 6.37 -7.77 1.30
N PHE A 104 5.58 -6.73 0.95
CA PHE A 104 5.79 -5.38 1.47
C PHE A 104 5.66 -5.32 2.99
N ALA A 105 4.63 -5.93 3.56
CA ALA A 105 4.43 -5.98 5.00
C ALA A 105 5.61 -6.64 5.74
N ARG A 106 6.23 -7.66 5.14
CA ARG A 106 7.37 -8.37 5.70
C ARG A 106 8.69 -7.62 5.54
N GLU A 107 8.95 -7.04 4.36
CA GLU A 107 10.22 -6.37 4.03
C GLU A 107 10.31 -4.95 4.58
N GLU A 108 9.17 -4.28 4.69
CA GLU A 108 9.05 -2.89 5.10
C GLU A 108 8.03 -2.71 6.24
N PRO A 109 8.19 -3.42 7.38
CA PRO A 109 7.17 -3.45 8.43
C PRO A 109 6.85 -2.06 9.01
N GLY A 110 7.86 -1.18 9.10
CA GLY A 110 7.66 0.20 9.54
C GLY A 110 6.82 1.03 8.56
N LEU A 111 7.09 0.90 7.25
CA LEU A 111 6.28 1.57 6.24
C LEU A 111 4.88 0.96 6.15
N PHE A 112 4.75 -0.35 6.30
CA PHE A 112 3.44 -1.01 6.33
C PHE A 112 2.60 -0.49 7.49
N ALA A 113 3.14 -0.47 8.72
CA ALA A 113 2.46 0.09 9.87
C ALA A 113 2.07 1.58 9.66
N THR A 114 2.97 2.35 9.04
CA THR A 114 2.73 3.78 8.76
C THR A 114 1.64 3.98 7.71
N ALA A 115 1.61 3.18 6.64
CA ALA A 115 0.59 3.28 5.59
C ALA A 115 -0.84 3.18 6.13
N PHE A 116 -1.03 2.45 7.23
CA PHE A 116 -2.34 2.22 7.87
C PHE A 116 -2.50 2.89 9.23
N ALA A 117 -1.57 3.80 9.61
CA ALA A 117 -1.61 4.44 10.94
C ALA A 117 -2.74 5.44 11.12
N LEU A 118 -3.22 6.03 10.02
CA LEU A 118 -4.31 7.01 10.06
C LEU A 118 -5.49 6.56 9.20
N PRO A 119 -6.74 6.90 9.61
CA PRO A 119 -7.91 6.66 8.76
C PRO A 119 -7.74 7.33 7.40
N GLN A 120 -7.83 6.56 6.35
CA GLN A 120 -7.76 7.08 4.98
C GLN A 120 -9.13 7.61 4.60
N ARG A 121 -9.28 8.94 4.52
CA ARG A 121 -10.56 9.59 4.16
C ARG A 121 -11.12 9.15 2.80
N HIS A 122 -10.27 8.61 1.94
CA HIS A 122 -10.61 8.19 0.59
C HIS A 122 -10.56 6.67 0.35
N ALA A 123 -10.25 5.86 1.39
CA ALA A 123 -10.24 4.40 1.24
C ALA A 123 -11.63 3.83 0.93
N TYR A 124 -12.67 4.54 1.36
CA TYR A 124 -14.08 4.21 1.12
C TYR A 124 -14.80 5.30 0.29
N GLY A 125 -14.08 6.32 -0.15
CA GLY A 125 -14.63 7.42 -0.92
C GLY A 125 -14.95 6.99 -2.34
N THR A 126 -16.10 7.46 -2.79
CA THR A 126 -16.68 7.47 -4.13
C THR A 126 -15.90 6.74 -5.22
N PRO A 127 -16.61 5.96 -6.07
CA PRO A 127 -16.05 5.47 -7.31
C PRO A 127 -15.37 6.65 -8.03
N ASP A 128 -14.13 6.44 -8.44
CA ASP A 128 -13.43 7.34 -9.34
C ASP A 128 -14.39 7.74 -10.47
N ASP A 129 -14.40 9.01 -10.86
CA ASP A 129 -15.20 9.52 -11.98
C ASP A 129 -14.78 8.93 -13.35
N GLY A 130 -14.05 7.80 -13.34
CA GLY A 130 -13.64 7.03 -14.51
C GLY A 130 -12.49 7.64 -15.30
N THR A 131 -11.92 8.78 -14.87
CA THR A 131 -10.90 9.49 -15.65
C THR A 131 -9.46 9.18 -15.24
N ARG A 132 -9.24 8.52 -14.09
CA ARG A 132 -7.92 8.16 -13.59
C ARG A 132 -7.91 6.73 -13.07
N ARG A 133 -7.06 5.87 -13.63
CA ARG A 133 -6.78 4.55 -13.04
C ARG A 133 -6.34 4.77 -11.60
N ASP A 134 -7.15 4.30 -10.66
CA ASP A 134 -6.85 4.37 -9.24
C ASP A 134 -5.61 3.49 -8.94
N SER A 135 -4.46 4.14 -8.77
CA SER A 135 -3.19 3.48 -8.49
C SER A 135 -3.03 3.06 -7.03
N THR A 136 -4.04 3.31 -6.19
CA THR A 136 -4.04 2.83 -4.81
C THR A 136 -4.09 1.30 -4.75
N PRO A 137 -3.58 0.68 -3.68
CA PRO A 137 -3.70 -0.76 -3.49
C PRO A 137 -5.12 -1.31 -3.67
N LEU A 138 -6.11 -0.62 -3.12
CA LEU A 138 -7.52 -1.01 -3.25
C LEU A 138 -8.05 -0.82 -4.67
N GLY A 139 -7.67 0.27 -5.34
CA GLY A 139 -8.03 0.53 -6.73
C GLY A 139 -7.48 -0.53 -7.69
N GLN A 140 -6.24 -0.95 -7.49
CA GLN A 140 -5.64 -2.03 -8.26
C GLN A 140 -6.36 -3.37 -8.04
N LEU A 141 -6.74 -3.68 -6.79
CA LEU A 141 -7.54 -4.87 -6.48
C LEU A 141 -8.89 -4.82 -7.23
N ARG A 142 -9.59 -3.69 -7.18
CA ARG A 142 -10.85 -3.48 -7.90
C ARG A 142 -10.69 -3.70 -9.40
N THR A 143 -9.65 -3.15 -10.01
CA THR A 143 -9.36 -3.33 -11.45
C THR A 143 -9.17 -4.81 -11.80
N VAL A 144 -8.45 -5.57 -11.00
CA VAL A 144 -8.24 -7.01 -11.25
C VAL A 144 -9.54 -7.81 -10.99
N LEU A 145 -10.36 -7.40 -10.03
CA LEU A 145 -11.66 -8.04 -9.80
C LEU A 145 -12.65 -7.80 -10.96
N ASP A 146 -12.61 -6.60 -11.56
CA ASP A 146 -13.38 -6.31 -12.78
C ASP A 146 -12.92 -7.18 -13.94
N GLU A 147 -11.60 -7.34 -14.12
CA GLU A 147 -11.05 -8.26 -15.11
C GLU A 147 -11.47 -9.72 -14.86
N LEU A 148 -11.55 -10.17 -13.61
CA LEU A 148 -12.04 -11.53 -13.29
C LEU A 148 -13.52 -11.71 -13.65
N VAL A 149 -14.32 -10.66 -13.60
CA VAL A 149 -15.71 -10.69 -14.10
C VAL A 149 -15.71 -10.82 -15.61
N ASP A 150 -14.93 -10.00 -16.32
CA ASP A 150 -14.84 -10.03 -17.78
C ASP A 150 -14.30 -11.38 -18.30
N ALA A 151 -13.39 -12.00 -17.54
CA ALA A 151 -12.85 -13.34 -17.82
C ALA A 151 -13.81 -14.50 -17.44
N GLY A 152 -15.00 -14.21 -16.90
CA GLY A 152 -15.97 -15.23 -16.48
C GLY A 152 -15.56 -16.04 -15.23
N VAL A 153 -14.55 -15.60 -14.50
CA VAL A 153 -14.07 -16.24 -13.26
C VAL A 153 -14.92 -15.86 -12.06
N LEU A 154 -15.22 -14.56 -11.94
CA LEU A 154 -16.06 -14.00 -10.89
C LEU A 154 -17.46 -13.70 -11.47
N GLN A 155 -18.49 -14.21 -10.83
CA GLN A 155 -19.86 -13.92 -11.26
C GLN A 155 -20.19 -12.44 -11.00
N PRO A 156 -20.81 -11.71 -11.97
CA PRO A 156 -21.12 -10.29 -11.83
C PRO A 156 -21.90 -9.94 -10.55
N ARG A 157 -22.85 -10.81 -10.16
CA ARG A 157 -23.66 -10.63 -8.94
C ARG A 157 -22.84 -10.66 -7.63
N ARG A 158 -21.61 -11.19 -7.67
CA ARG A 158 -20.71 -11.29 -6.51
C ARG A 158 -19.64 -10.23 -6.51
N ARG A 159 -19.59 -9.39 -7.56
CA ARG A 159 -18.54 -8.38 -7.72
C ARG A 159 -18.60 -7.28 -6.66
N ASP A 160 -19.81 -6.86 -6.30
CA ASP A 160 -19.99 -5.72 -5.41
C ASP A 160 -19.49 -6.01 -3.99
N GLY A 161 -18.54 -5.19 -3.55
CA GLY A 161 -17.98 -5.22 -2.21
C GLY A 161 -17.02 -6.40 -1.90
N ILE A 162 -16.76 -7.32 -2.85
CA ILE A 162 -15.89 -8.49 -2.62
C ILE A 162 -14.43 -8.09 -2.34
N GLU A 163 -13.99 -6.92 -2.75
CA GLU A 163 -12.67 -6.40 -2.44
C GLU A 163 -12.41 -6.30 -0.93
N TYR A 164 -13.43 -6.02 -0.12
CA TYR A 164 -13.25 -5.85 1.32
C TYR A 164 -12.93 -7.16 2.06
N PRO A 165 -13.68 -8.28 1.89
CA PRO A 165 -13.29 -9.54 2.51
C PRO A 165 -11.96 -10.07 1.98
N ILE A 166 -11.62 -9.88 0.69
CA ILE A 166 -10.32 -10.25 0.14
C ILE A 166 -9.21 -9.44 0.80
N TRP A 167 -9.35 -8.11 0.85
CA TRP A 167 -8.38 -7.26 1.53
C TRP A 167 -8.27 -7.60 3.01
N SER A 168 -9.38 -7.82 3.71
CA SER A 168 -9.38 -8.19 5.13
C SER A 168 -8.60 -9.48 5.39
N ALA A 169 -8.73 -10.50 4.53
CA ALA A 169 -8.00 -11.75 4.67
C ALA A 169 -6.49 -11.55 4.52
N VAL A 170 -6.05 -10.84 3.48
CA VAL A 170 -4.63 -10.57 3.22
C VAL A 170 -4.04 -9.64 4.27
N HIS A 171 -4.75 -8.56 4.62
CA HIS A 171 -4.30 -7.60 5.65
C HIS A 171 -4.23 -8.26 7.03
N GLY A 172 -5.23 -9.05 7.39
CA GLY A 172 -5.23 -9.82 8.63
C GLY A 172 -4.01 -10.74 8.75
N LEU A 173 -3.69 -11.50 7.68
CA LEU A 173 -2.48 -12.31 7.66
C LEU A 173 -1.21 -11.47 7.78
N ALA A 174 -1.12 -10.34 7.06
CA ALA A 174 0.02 -9.43 7.14
C ALA A 174 0.26 -8.92 8.57
N VAL A 175 -0.78 -8.52 9.27
CA VAL A 175 -0.70 -8.04 10.67
C VAL A 175 -0.36 -9.19 11.62
N LEU A 176 -1.02 -10.35 11.52
CA LEU A 176 -0.77 -11.51 12.36
C LEU A 176 0.68 -12.02 12.22
N ALA A 177 1.21 -12.02 11.00
CA ALA A 177 2.56 -12.49 10.71
C ALA A 177 3.66 -11.44 10.93
N GLY A 178 3.31 -10.13 10.89
CA GLY A 178 4.26 -9.04 11.07
C GLY A 178 4.42 -8.59 12.52
N GLN A 179 3.31 -8.36 13.20
CA GLN A 179 3.26 -7.79 14.55
C GLN A 179 2.49 -8.65 15.55
N GLY A 180 1.78 -9.67 15.06
CA GLY A 180 0.90 -10.53 15.83
C GLY A 180 1.54 -11.83 16.31
N PRO A 181 0.71 -12.78 16.74
CA PRO A 181 1.15 -14.05 17.32
C PRO A 181 1.87 -14.97 16.32
N LEU A 182 1.76 -14.72 15.02
CA LEU A 182 2.41 -15.52 13.98
C LEU A 182 3.76 -14.94 13.51
N ARG A 183 4.29 -13.91 14.15
CA ARG A 183 5.55 -13.25 13.73
C ARG A 183 6.77 -14.18 13.76
N GLU A 184 6.77 -15.17 14.65
CA GLU A 184 7.89 -16.08 14.87
C GLU A 184 7.71 -17.45 14.18
N VAL A 185 6.63 -17.62 13.38
CA VAL A 185 6.45 -18.90 12.68
C VAL A 185 7.57 -19.12 11.65
N PRO A 186 8.08 -20.37 11.51
CA PRO A 186 9.08 -20.70 10.52
C PRO A 186 8.64 -20.34 9.09
N ALA A 187 9.61 -20.04 8.22
CA ALA A 187 9.33 -19.61 6.83
C ALA A 187 8.45 -20.61 6.06
N ALA A 188 8.63 -21.93 6.28
CA ALA A 188 7.80 -22.94 5.65
C ALA A 188 6.33 -22.89 6.12
N SER A 189 6.11 -22.64 7.41
CA SER A 189 4.75 -22.47 7.95
C SER A 189 4.11 -21.19 7.46
N ARG A 190 4.87 -20.10 7.37
CA ARG A 190 4.40 -18.84 6.80
C ARG A 190 3.94 -19.02 5.34
N ARG A 191 4.73 -19.71 4.52
CA ARG A 191 4.33 -20.01 3.12
C ARG A 191 3.02 -20.78 3.07
N ARG A 192 2.82 -21.78 3.93
CA ARG A 192 1.54 -22.51 3.99
C ARG A 192 0.36 -21.61 4.38
N LEU A 193 0.57 -20.66 5.29
CA LEU A 193 -0.46 -19.68 5.66
C LEU A 193 -0.81 -18.76 4.48
N GLU A 194 0.19 -18.29 3.74
CA GLU A 194 0.00 -17.49 2.52
C GLU A 194 -0.78 -18.29 1.46
N GLU A 195 -0.37 -19.53 1.19
CA GLU A 195 -1.05 -20.46 0.25
C GLU A 195 -2.50 -20.76 0.69
N SER A 196 -2.73 -21.01 1.98
CA SER A 196 -4.08 -21.28 2.50
C SER A 196 -4.98 -20.05 2.43
N THR A 197 -4.45 -18.85 2.67
CA THR A 197 -5.20 -17.61 2.54
C THR A 197 -5.55 -17.36 1.08
N TYR A 198 -4.63 -17.61 0.16
CA TYR A 198 -4.90 -17.49 -1.27
C TYR A 198 -5.96 -18.50 -1.73
N ALA A 199 -5.86 -19.77 -1.32
CA ALA A 199 -6.85 -20.80 -1.63
C ALA A 199 -8.25 -20.44 -1.09
N PHE A 200 -8.33 -19.86 0.11
CA PHE A 200 -9.58 -19.36 0.68
C PHE A 200 -10.20 -18.23 -0.17
N ILE A 201 -9.36 -17.30 -0.65
CA ILE A 201 -9.81 -16.22 -1.55
C ILE A 201 -10.31 -16.82 -2.88
N GLU A 202 -9.55 -17.71 -3.50
CA GLU A 202 -9.92 -18.38 -4.75
C GLU A 202 -11.25 -19.16 -4.63
N TRP A 203 -11.43 -19.89 -3.54
CA TRP A 203 -12.70 -20.55 -3.24
C TRP A 203 -13.85 -19.55 -3.10
N GLY A 204 -13.59 -18.38 -2.53
CA GLY A 204 -14.54 -17.30 -2.42
C GLY A 204 -14.96 -16.66 -3.76
N LEU A 205 -14.21 -16.84 -4.84
CA LEU A 205 -14.54 -16.30 -6.16
C LEU A 205 -15.53 -17.18 -6.95
N THR A 206 -15.58 -18.48 -6.67
CA THR A 206 -16.47 -19.47 -7.32
C THR A 206 -17.81 -19.56 -6.60
#